data_8af01559709a988fda2841837ae4c62c
#
_entry.id   8af01559709a988fda2841837ae4c62c
#
_cell.length_a   1.000
_cell.length_b   1.000
_cell.length_c   1.000
_cell.angle_alpha   90.00
_cell.angle_beta   90.00
_cell.angle_gamma   90.00
#
_symmetry.space_group_name_H-M   'P 1'
#
loop_
_entity.id
_entity.type
_entity.pdbx_description
1 polymer ?
#
loop_
_entity_poly.entity_id
_entity_poly.type
_entity_poly.pdbx_seq_one_letter_code
_entity_poly.pdbx_strand_id
1 'polypeptide(L)'
;MIIAVLVCDSQGYPFYSNKIDPSIGDINPAIFSGLISAIGAIGKQLFKEDIARISYGDKYEIGIITKELFGDKKLIYFVFLIEGEPDLPLMKKLSTNIFIETKHVLRDPISAQLDIKEKVDKILANL
;
A
#
# COMPACT_ATOMS: atom_id res chain seq x y z
N MET A 1 7.43 10.59 8.73
CA MET A 1 8.19 10.39 7.47
C MET A 1 7.91 9.01 6.90
N ILE A 2 7.55 8.96 5.64
CA ILE A 2 7.31 7.69 4.95
C ILE A 2 8.65 7.03 4.66
N ILE A 3 8.87 5.80 5.13
CA ILE A 3 10.13 5.08 4.96
C ILE A 3 10.04 3.89 4.00
N ALA A 4 8.83 3.44 3.70
CA ALA A 4 8.59 2.43 2.67
C ALA A 4 7.14 2.49 2.20
N VAL A 5 6.91 2.04 0.97
CA VAL A 5 5.58 1.93 0.37
C VAL A 5 5.42 0.56 -0.26
N LEU A 6 4.25 -0.04 -0.07
CA LEU A 6 3.89 -1.32 -0.67
C LEU A 6 2.47 -1.24 -1.18
N VAL A 7 2.21 -1.83 -2.33
CA VAL A 7 0.86 -1.97 -2.89
C VAL A 7 0.59 -3.46 -3.13
N CYS A 8 -0.52 -3.94 -2.60
CA CYS A 8 -0.90 -5.35 -2.75
C CYS A 8 -2.42 -5.48 -2.85
N ASP A 9 -2.90 -6.69 -3.15
CA ASP A 9 -4.33 -6.95 -3.26
C ASP A 9 -4.85 -7.85 -2.14
N SER A 10 -6.16 -8.09 -2.15
CA SER A 10 -6.84 -8.93 -1.16
C SER A 10 -6.45 -10.40 -1.22
N GLN A 11 -5.74 -10.82 -2.26
CA GLN A 11 -5.20 -12.18 -2.37
C GLN A 11 -3.73 -12.27 -1.91
N GLY A 12 -3.19 -11.15 -1.43
CA GLY A 12 -1.81 -11.10 -0.96
C GLY A 12 -0.78 -10.96 -2.06
N TYR A 13 -1.18 -10.56 -3.27
CA TYR A 13 -0.26 -10.36 -4.38
C TYR A 13 0.41 -8.98 -4.28
N PRO A 14 1.76 -8.91 -4.22
CA PRO A 14 2.47 -7.64 -4.15
C PRO A 14 2.68 -7.05 -5.55
N PHE A 15 2.03 -5.93 -5.84
CA PHE A 15 2.22 -5.21 -7.11
C PHE A 15 3.45 -4.33 -7.10
N TYR A 16 3.79 -3.79 -5.93
CA TYR A 16 4.84 -2.80 -5.78
C TYR A 16 5.39 -2.84 -4.37
N SER A 17 6.69 -2.66 -4.27
CA SER A 17 7.37 -2.51 -2.98
C SER A 17 8.60 -1.64 -3.17
N ASN A 18 8.75 -0.61 -2.35
CA ASN A 18 9.91 0.27 -2.39
C ASN A 18 10.28 0.70 -0.97
N LYS A 19 11.51 0.45 -0.63
CA LYS A 19 12.12 0.88 0.63
C LYS A 19 12.78 2.25 0.39
N ILE A 20 12.14 3.32 0.86
CA ILE A 20 12.63 4.69 0.67
C ILE A 20 13.82 4.97 1.58
N ASP A 21 13.74 4.53 2.84
CA ASP A 21 14.86 4.59 3.78
C ASP A 21 15.65 3.28 3.72
N PRO A 22 16.89 3.30 3.19
CA PRO A 22 17.67 2.07 3.06
C PRO A 22 18.15 1.49 4.39
N SER A 23 18.04 2.23 5.50
CA SER A 23 18.49 1.77 6.81
C SER A 23 17.53 0.78 7.48
N ILE A 24 16.29 0.67 7.01
CA ILE A 24 15.36 -0.31 7.56
C ILE A 24 15.68 -1.72 7.05
N GLY A 25 15.20 -2.74 7.77
CA GLY A 25 15.39 -4.13 7.37
C GLY A 25 14.74 -4.44 6.02
N ASP A 26 15.11 -5.58 5.44
CA ASP A 26 14.53 -6.00 4.16
C ASP A 26 13.10 -6.47 4.35
N ILE A 27 12.24 -6.08 3.41
CA ILE A 27 10.84 -6.48 3.38
C ILE A 27 10.71 -7.65 2.40
N ASN A 28 10.13 -8.77 2.86
CA ASN A 28 9.69 -9.83 1.96
C ASN A 28 8.28 -9.46 1.47
N PRO A 29 8.11 -9.01 0.21
CA PRO A 29 6.81 -8.50 -0.24
C PRO A 29 5.69 -9.54 -0.18
N ALA A 30 5.99 -10.80 -0.48
CA ALA A 30 4.98 -11.86 -0.49
C ALA A 30 4.44 -12.15 0.91
N ILE A 31 5.33 -12.29 1.90
CA ILE A 31 4.92 -12.54 3.29
C ILE A 31 4.17 -11.33 3.84
N PHE A 32 4.70 -10.15 3.63
CA PHE A 32 4.11 -8.92 4.14
C PHE A 32 2.73 -8.66 3.52
N SER A 33 2.59 -8.86 2.21
CA SER A 33 1.30 -8.70 1.52
C SER A 33 0.25 -9.68 2.01
N GLY A 34 0.62 -10.91 2.34
CA GLY A 34 -0.27 -11.89 2.94
C GLY A 34 -0.82 -11.43 4.29
N LEU A 35 0.05 -10.89 5.14
CA LEU A 35 -0.36 -10.33 6.43
C LEU A 35 -1.28 -9.12 6.25
N ILE A 36 -0.92 -8.20 5.37
CA ILE A 36 -1.71 -6.99 5.10
C ILE A 36 -3.09 -7.34 4.55
N SER A 37 -3.19 -8.32 3.66
CA SER A 37 -4.48 -8.72 3.10
C SER A 37 -5.41 -9.25 4.18
N ALA A 38 -4.89 -10.00 5.16
CA ALA A 38 -5.66 -10.49 6.30
C ALA A 38 -6.17 -9.34 7.18
N ILE A 39 -5.29 -8.39 7.50
CA ILE A 39 -5.64 -7.21 8.32
C ILE A 39 -6.67 -6.34 7.59
N GLY A 40 -6.47 -6.07 6.31
CA GLY A 40 -7.38 -5.28 5.51
C GLY A 40 -8.77 -5.90 5.40
N ALA A 41 -8.83 -7.23 5.21
CA ALA A 41 -10.09 -7.97 5.18
C ALA A 41 -10.85 -7.85 6.51
N ILE A 42 -10.16 -7.99 7.64
CA ILE A 42 -10.78 -7.85 8.96
C ILE A 42 -11.37 -6.45 9.12
N GLY A 43 -10.61 -5.41 8.80
CA GLY A 43 -11.07 -4.02 8.90
C GLY A 43 -12.31 -3.75 8.06
N LYS A 44 -12.33 -4.22 6.81
CA LYS A 44 -13.45 -4.03 5.90
C LYS A 44 -14.68 -4.81 6.33
N GLN A 45 -14.51 -6.07 6.73
CA GLN A 45 -15.63 -6.96 7.09
C GLN A 45 -16.26 -6.61 8.44
N LEU A 46 -15.42 -6.35 9.46
CA LEU A 46 -15.90 -6.12 10.82
C LEU A 46 -16.25 -4.67 11.09
N PHE A 47 -15.44 -3.74 10.60
CA PHE A 47 -15.57 -2.33 10.96
C PHE A 47 -16.04 -1.45 9.80
N LYS A 48 -16.06 -2.00 8.58
CA LYS A 48 -16.39 -1.25 7.35
C LYS A 48 -15.51 -0.01 7.18
N GLU A 49 -14.25 -0.13 7.59
CA GLU A 49 -13.28 0.94 7.52
C GLU A 49 -12.29 0.69 6.38
N ASP A 50 -11.88 1.79 5.74
CA ASP A 50 -10.92 1.76 4.64
C ASP A 50 -9.51 2.15 5.08
N ILE A 51 -9.34 2.55 6.35
CA ILE A 51 -8.07 2.99 6.88
C ILE A 51 -7.76 2.21 8.15
N ALA A 52 -6.56 1.64 8.21
CA ALA A 52 -6.05 0.97 9.41
C ALA A 52 -4.70 1.56 9.79
N ARG A 53 -4.40 1.58 11.08
CA ARG A 53 -3.12 2.01 11.62
C ARG A 53 -2.65 0.99 12.63
N ILE A 54 -1.39 0.59 12.51
CA ILE A 54 -0.75 -0.37 13.41
C ILE A 54 0.51 0.28 13.95
N SER A 55 0.61 0.40 15.29
CA SER A 55 1.77 0.99 15.93
C SER A 55 2.77 -0.09 16.31
N TYR A 56 4.05 0.18 16.06
CA TYR A 56 5.17 -0.64 16.50
C TYR A 56 6.10 0.18 17.39
N GLY A 57 6.09 -0.10 18.67
CA GLY A 57 6.85 0.68 19.64
C GLY A 57 6.39 2.14 19.63
N ASP A 58 7.32 3.05 19.92
CA ASP A 58 7.02 4.48 20.01
C ASP A 58 7.37 5.23 18.72
N LYS A 59 8.05 4.58 17.76
CA LYS A 59 8.63 5.25 16.60
C LYS A 59 7.94 4.94 15.28
N TYR A 60 7.35 3.75 15.13
CA TYR A 60 6.94 3.25 13.81
C TYR A 60 5.46 2.99 13.75
N GLU A 61 4.89 3.27 12.58
CA GLU A 61 3.51 2.90 12.27
C GLU A 61 3.43 2.29 10.88
N ILE A 62 2.44 1.41 10.72
CA ILE A 62 2.02 0.89 9.43
C ILE A 62 0.64 1.48 9.15
N GLY A 63 0.52 2.28 8.10
CA GLY A 63 -0.75 2.81 7.63
C GLY A 63 -1.22 2.03 6.42
N ILE A 64 -2.49 1.63 6.42
CA ILE A 64 -3.10 0.87 5.33
C ILE A 64 -4.32 1.65 4.84
N ILE A 65 -4.37 1.95 3.55
CA ILE A 65 -5.54 2.54 2.90
C ILE A 65 -6.07 1.56 1.89
N THR A 66 -7.35 1.22 2.01
CA THR A 66 -8.02 0.26 1.15
C THR A 66 -8.83 0.97 0.08
N LYS A 67 -8.70 0.54 -1.17
CA LYS A 67 -9.56 0.98 -2.27
C LYS A 67 -10.10 -0.23 -3.01
N GLU A 68 -11.32 -0.11 -3.53
CA GLU A 68 -11.94 -1.16 -4.31
C GLU A 68 -11.72 -0.90 -5.80
N LEU A 69 -11.24 -1.93 -6.50
CA LEU A 69 -11.12 -1.87 -7.94
C LEU A 69 -12.50 -2.08 -8.56
N PHE A 70 -12.99 -1.04 -9.20
CA PHE A 70 -14.37 -0.99 -9.70
C PHE A 70 -14.64 -2.13 -10.69
N GLY A 71 -15.76 -2.81 -10.48
CA GLY A 71 -16.23 -3.89 -11.34
C GLY A 71 -15.74 -5.29 -10.99
N ASP A 72 -14.64 -5.41 -10.26
CA ASP A 72 -14.03 -6.71 -9.94
C ASP A 72 -14.19 -7.11 -8.47
N LYS A 73 -14.71 -6.24 -7.63
CA LYS A 73 -14.81 -6.41 -6.17
C LYS A 73 -13.47 -6.74 -5.52
N LYS A 74 -12.38 -6.39 -6.20
CA LYS A 74 -11.02 -6.64 -5.76
C LYS A 74 -10.56 -5.47 -4.88
N LEU A 75 -10.07 -5.77 -3.69
CA LEU A 75 -9.53 -4.75 -2.81
C LEU A 75 -8.05 -4.58 -3.06
N ILE A 76 -7.61 -3.31 -3.13
CA ILE A 76 -6.22 -2.93 -3.27
C ILE A 76 -5.80 -2.21 -2.01
N TYR A 77 -4.68 -2.62 -1.44
CA TYR A 77 -4.14 -2.04 -0.22
C TYR A 77 -2.90 -1.21 -0.52
N PHE A 78 -2.94 0.03 -0.09
CA PHE A 78 -1.81 0.96 -0.15
C PHE A 78 -1.22 1.05 1.25
N VAL A 79 0.01 0.57 1.40
CA VAL A 79 0.65 0.39 2.68
C VAL A 79 1.82 1.35 2.80
N PHE A 80 1.83 2.11 3.89
CA PHE A 80 2.88 3.08 4.19
C PHE A 80 3.53 2.71 5.50
N LEU A 81 4.84 2.46 5.45
CA LEU A 81 5.63 2.31 6.67
C LEU A 81 6.14 3.70 7.06
N ILE A 82 5.90 4.09 8.29
CA ILE A 82 6.09 5.47 8.74
C ILE A 82 6.95 5.49 9.99
N GLU A 83 7.92 6.41 10.02
CA GLU A 83 8.65 6.77 11.22
C GLU A 83 8.11 8.09 11.76
N GLY A 84 7.71 8.11 13.03
CA GLY A 84 7.12 9.27 13.67
C GLY A 84 5.62 9.38 13.43
N GLU A 85 5.10 10.60 13.47
CA GLU A 85 3.67 10.85 13.29
C GLU A 85 3.25 10.64 11.84
N PRO A 86 2.17 9.89 11.59
CA PRO A 86 1.65 9.71 10.24
C PRO A 86 0.98 10.99 9.73
N ASP A 87 1.25 11.32 8.48
CA ASP A 87 0.54 12.37 7.76
C ASP A 87 -0.61 11.72 6.98
N LEU A 88 -1.76 11.62 7.61
CA LEU A 88 -2.92 10.96 7.01
C LEU A 88 -3.41 11.63 5.73
N PRO A 89 -3.50 12.98 5.64
CA PRO A 89 -3.82 13.63 4.37
C PRO A 89 -2.84 13.28 3.23
N LEU A 90 -1.55 13.23 3.53
CA LEU A 90 -0.54 12.84 2.55
C LEU A 90 -0.72 11.40 2.09
N MET A 91 -0.96 10.48 3.02
CA MET A 91 -1.21 9.07 2.70
C MET A 91 -2.44 8.91 1.80
N LYS A 92 -3.52 9.62 2.10
CA LYS A 92 -4.74 9.60 1.28
C LYS A 92 -4.47 10.14 -0.12
N LYS A 93 -3.73 11.23 -0.22
CA LYS A 93 -3.36 11.83 -1.50
C LYS A 93 -2.52 10.88 -2.34
N LEU A 94 -1.49 10.28 -1.75
CA LEU A 94 -0.61 9.35 -2.45
C LEU A 94 -1.37 8.11 -2.92
N SER A 95 -2.18 7.51 -2.05
CA SER A 95 -2.95 6.32 -2.41
C SER A 95 -3.93 6.63 -3.55
N THR A 96 -4.58 7.79 -3.53
CA THR A 96 -5.49 8.22 -4.58
C THR A 96 -4.74 8.43 -5.91
N ASN A 97 -3.60 9.10 -5.87
CA ASN A 97 -2.79 9.34 -7.07
C ASN A 97 -2.28 8.04 -7.67
N ILE A 98 -1.76 7.14 -6.84
CA ILE A 98 -1.30 5.83 -7.29
C ILE A 98 -2.46 5.05 -7.91
N PHE A 99 -3.60 5.03 -7.24
CA PHE A 99 -4.77 4.31 -7.73
C PHE A 99 -5.24 4.83 -9.09
N ILE A 100 -5.36 6.14 -9.25
CA ILE A 100 -5.80 6.76 -10.50
C ILE A 100 -4.83 6.41 -11.64
N GLU A 101 -3.53 6.46 -11.38
CA GLU A 101 -2.52 6.20 -12.42
C GLU A 101 -2.39 4.71 -12.77
N THR A 102 -2.76 3.80 -11.86
CA THR A 102 -2.51 2.36 -12.05
C THR A 102 -3.76 1.51 -12.18
N LYS A 103 -4.95 2.02 -11.87
CA LYS A 103 -6.18 1.21 -11.79
C LYS A 103 -6.47 0.42 -13.07
N HIS A 104 -6.13 0.94 -14.24
CA HIS A 104 -6.37 0.28 -15.51
C HIS A 104 -5.44 -0.91 -15.77
N VAL A 105 -4.31 -0.99 -15.09
CA VAL A 105 -3.34 -2.10 -15.21
C VAL A 105 -3.39 -3.06 -14.02
N LEU A 106 -4.06 -2.70 -12.92
CA LEU A 106 -4.16 -3.55 -11.73
C LEU A 106 -5.05 -4.77 -11.94
N ARG A 107 -5.79 -4.84 -13.05
CA ARG A 107 -6.58 -6.01 -13.41
C ARG A 107 -5.72 -7.18 -13.84
N ASP A 108 -4.60 -6.89 -14.51
CA ASP A 108 -3.61 -7.88 -14.89
C ASP A 108 -2.22 -7.40 -14.45
N PRO A 109 -1.94 -7.49 -13.14
CA PRO A 109 -0.72 -6.90 -12.58
C PRO A 109 0.55 -7.65 -13.00
N ILE A 110 0.46 -8.92 -13.38
CA ILE A 110 1.62 -9.72 -13.75
C ILE A 110 2.26 -9.18 -15.02
N SER A 111 1.44 -8.87 -16.03
CA SER A 111 1.95 -8.32 -17.29
C SER A 111 2.27 -6.84 -17.22
N ALA A 112 1.76 -6.13 -16.21
CA ALA A 112 1.89 -4.68 -16.08
C ALA A 112 2.86 -4.24 -14.97
N GLN A 113 3.62 -5.17 -14.38
CA GLN A 113 4.41 -4.90 -13.18
C GLN A 113 5.45 -3.81 -13.38
N LEU A 114 6.12 -3.79 -14.55
CA LEU A 114 7.09 -2.73 -14.84
C LEU A 114 6.42 -1.36 -14.99
N ASP A 115 5.26 -1.31 -15.63
CA ASP A 115 4.49 -0.08 -15.80
C ASP A 115 4.01 0.46 -14.45
N ILE A 116 3.54 -0.41 -13.58
CA ILE A 116 3.16 -0.04 -12.20
C ILE A 116 4.37 0.55 -11.46
N LYS A 117 5.52 -0.12 -11.53
CA LYS A 117 6.74 0.34 -10.88
C LYS A 117 7.13 1.74 -11.35
N GLU A 118 7.15 1.98 -12.64
CA GLU A 118 7.53 3.27 -13.20
C GLU A 118 6.58 4.38 -12.76
N LYS A 119 5.28 4.13 -12.78
CA LYS A 119 4.27 5.11 -12.38
C LYS A 119 4.32 5.44 -10.90
N VAL A 120 4.46 4.43 -10.06
CA VAL A 120 4.53 4.64 -8.60
C VAL A 120 5.84 5.32 -8.22
N ASP A 121 6.96 4.88 -8.78
CA ASP A 121 8.27 5.51 -8.53
C ASP A 121 8.23 7.00 -8.87
N LYS A 122 7.58 7.36 -9.98
CA LYS A 122 7.45 8.74 -10.41
C LYS A 122 6.62 9.57 -9.42
N ILE A 123 5.54 9.01 -8.90
CA ILE A 123 4.72 9.69 -7.89
C ILE A 123 5.53 9.89 -6.61
N LEU A 124 6.24 8.86 -6.15
CA LEU A 124 7.02 8.92 -4.92
C LEU A 124 8.26 9.83 -5.04
N ALA A 125 8.78 10.02 -6.23
CA ALA A 125 9.90 10.93 -6.45
C ALA A 125 9.58 12.39 -6.12
N ASN A 126 8.29 12.74 -6.06
CA ASN A 126 7.83 14.09 -5.72
C ASN A 126 7.49 14.27 -4.23
N LEU A 127 7.85 13.30 -3.42
CA LEU A 127 7.67 13.41 -1.96
C LEU A 127 8.58 14.47 -1.34
#